data_9bfce2fe50aad5d15aa7ebef7b20c355
#
_entry.id   9bfce2fe50aad5d15aa7ebef7b20c355
#
_cell.length_a   1.000
_cell.length_b   1.000
_cell.length_c   1.000
_cell.angle_alpha   90.00
_cell.angle_beta   90.00
_cell.angle_gamma   90.00
#
_symmetry.space_group_name_H-M   'P 1'
#
loop_
_entity.id
_entity.type
_entity.pdbx_description
1 polymer ?
#
loop_
_entity_poly.entity_id
_entity_poly.type
_entity_poly.pdbx_seq_one_letter_code
_entity_poly.pdbx_strand_id
1 'polypeptide(L)'
;MIILPQCIMSLIRKVTALVAAVILMIVGFDEINLPDPDGAEVVGKTRYVLLDAKVSSQGVTNDGEYYYFSGNKHLGKADIKTGEMIRTNFYAIPKALRDKGCNHIGGLSYHNGYVYAAIEDGPDYNNSFIALYDAETLKFTGKYYELPHELHLEGVPWCEVDEENGYLYTAEWSNAVVLNVFDLETLEFVKTIPLSEPVDRIQGAALYDGKLYLSCDEENDSKRILSLDVKTGEVKTAFTRNVGAVFEAEDITITVDEQGPVFHVLDRGERRESINLTDYRITK
;
A
#
# COMPACT_ATOMS: atom_id res chain seq x y z
N MET A 1 -14.66 23.90 11.49
CA MET A 1 -13.48 23.14 11.06
C MET A 1 -12.60 24.11 10.28
N ILE A 2 -11.43 24.48 10.80
CA ILE A 2 -10.53 25.45 10.14
C ILE A 2 -9.72 24.66 9.13
N ILE A 3 -10.00 24.84 7.85
CA ILE A 3 -9.17 24.29 6.76
C ILE A 3 -8.03 25.28 6.56
N LEU A 4 -6.82 24.88 6.97
CA LEU A 4 -5.63 25.70 6.71
C LEU A 4 -5.35 25.78 5.21
N PRO A 5 -4.98 26.96 4.68
CA PRO A 5 -4.57 27.10 3.29
C PRO A 5 -3.38 26.18 2.95
N GLN A 6 -3.33 25.66 1.71
CA GLN A 6 -2.27 24.73 1.28
C GLN A 6 -0.86 25.29 1.45
N CYS A 7 -0.67 26.61 1.25
CA CYS A 7 0.63 27.25 1.47
C CYS A 7 1.10 27.18 2.93
N ILE A 8 0.18 27.26 3.90
CA ILE A 8 0.49 27.11 5.33
C ILE A 8 0.84 25.65 5.64
N MET A 9 0.13 24.70 5.05
CA MET A 9 0.44 23.28 5.21
C MET A 9 1.79 22.91 4.61
N SER A 10 2.15 23.45 3.43
CA SER A 10 3.47 23.27 2.84
C SER A 10 4.58 23.87 3.72
N LEU A 11 4.37 25.07 4.29
CA LEU A 11 5.33 25.69 5.18
C LEU A 11 5.51 24.88 6.48
N ILE A 12 4.42 24.41 7.09
CA ILE A 12 4.47 23.55 8.28
C ILE A 12 5.28 22.29 7.97
N ARG A 13 5.05 21.63 6.83
CA ARG A 13 5.81 20.44 6.42
C ARG A 13 7.31 20.73 6.29
N LYS A 14 7.68 21.81 5.63
CA LYS A 14 9.09 22.20 5.46
C LYS A 14 9.76 22.49 6.79
N VAL A 15 9.10 23.19 7.70
CA VAL A 15 9.60 23.46 9.05
C VAL A 15 9.69 22.16 9.86
N THR A 16 8.70 21.29 9.78
CA THR A 16 8.68 20.01 10.49
C THR A 16 9.77 19.07 9.96
N ALA A 17 9.96 19.01 8.64
CA ALA A 17 11.04 18.23 8.02
C ALA A 17 12.43 18.77 8.41
N LEU A 18 12.60 20.09 8.49
CA LEU A 18 13.85 20.71 8.93
C LEU A 18 14.14 20.40 10.41
N VAL A 19 13.13 20.49 11.29
CA VAL A 19 13.26 20.16 12.70
C VAL A 19 13.56 18.68 12.88
N ALA A 20 12.89 17.80 12.11
CA ALA A 20 13.16 16.36 12.12
C ALA A 20 14.59 16.05 11.63
N ALA A 21 15.05 16.71 10.55
CA ALA A 21 16.42 16.56 10.07
C ALA A 21 17.46 17.00 11.11
N VAL A 22 17.19 18.09 11.83
CA VAL A 22 18.04 18.57 12.93
C VAL A 22 18.04 17.58 14.11
N ILE A 23 16.87 17.05 14.50
CA ILE A 23 16.76 16.03 15.55
C ILE A 23 17.49 14.75 15.12
N LEU A 24 17.34 14.30 13.86
CA LEU A 24 18.04 13.15 13.30
C LEU A 24 19.56 13.34 13.29
N MET A 25 20.07 14.55 13.00
CA MET A 25 21.50 14.87 13.12
C MET A 25 22.00 14.87 14.56
N ILE A 26 21.16 15.24 15.53
CA ILE A 26 21.54 15.31 16.96
C ILE A 26 21.46 13.93 17.62
N VAL A 27 20.53 13.08 17.19
CA VAL A 27 20.24 11.76 17.83
C VAL A 27 21.01 10.62 17.17
N GLY A 28 21.66 10.85 16.01
CA GLY A 28 22.47 9.84 15.32
C GLY A 28 21.66 8.56 15.04
N PHE A 29 20.65 8.65 14.17
CA PHE A 29 20.09 7.41 13.62
C PHE A 29 21.12 6.87 12.62
N ASP A 30 21.89 5.91 13.05
CA ASP A 30 22.72 5.11 12.16
C ASP A 30 21.80 4.57 11.04
N GLU A 31 22.18 4.78 9.79
CA GLU A 31 21.62 4.00 8.69
C GLU A 31 21.88 2.54 9.05
N ILE A 32 20.82 1.79 9.36
CA ILE A 32 20.95 0.34 9.55
C ILE A 32 21.41 -0.18 8.20
N ASN A 33 22.66 -0.65 8.15
CA ASN A 33 23.23 -1.25 6.96
C ASN A 33 22.60 -2.65 6.84
N LEU A 34 21.45 -2.72 6.15
CA LEU A 34 20.76 -3.98 5.92
C LEU A 34 21.53 -4.78 4.88
N PRO A 35 21.56 -6.11 4.98
CA PRO A 35 22.10 -6.96 3.93
C PRO A 35 21.38 -6.73 2.59
N ASP A 36 22.11 -6.96 1.49
CA ASP A 36 21.52 -6.89 0.16
C ASP A 36 20.33 -7.86 0.02
N PRO A 37 19.30 -7.52 -0.76
CA PRO A 37 18.21 -8.44 -1.05
C PRO A 37 18.72 -9.64 -1.87
N ASP A 38 18.06 -10.79 -1.75
CA ASP A 38 18.33 -11.97 -2.57
C ASP A 38 17.38 -11.99 -3.77
N GLY A 39 17.93 -12.01 -4.98
CA GLY A 39 17.20 -11.98 -6.26
C GLY A 39 16.79 -10.58 -6.75
N ALA A 40 17.20 -9.51 -6.04
CA ALA A 40 16.97 -8.14 -6.46
C ALA A 40 18.12 -7.22 -6.04
N GLU A 41 18.15 -6.00 -6.57
CA GLU A 41 19.02 -4.92 -6.14
C GLU A 41 18.20 -3.70 -5.70
N VAL A 42 18.71 -2.93 -4.74
CA VAL A 42 18.12 -1.65 -4.33
C VAL A 42 18.57 -0.58 -5.32
N VAL A 43 17.62 0.09 -5.97
CA VAL A 43 17.90 1.15 -6.95
C VAL A 43 17.49 2.54 -6.48
N GLY A 44 16.72 2.64 -5.37
CA GLY A 44 16.31 3.89 -4.78
C GLY A 44 15.73 3.71 -3.38
N LYS A 45 15.63 4.83 -2.64
CA LYS A 45 15.01 4.85 -1.34
C LYS A 45 14.48 6.24 -1.00
N THR A 46 13.22 6.31 -0.61
CA THR A 46 12.57 7.52 -0.10
C THR A 46 12.13 7.27 1.34
N ARG A 47 12.33 8.25 2.22
CA ARG A 47 11.92 8.15 3.62
C ARG A 47 10.92 9.24 3.97
N TYR A 48 9.77 8.82 4.46
CA TYR A 48 8.73 9.70 4.99
C TYR A 48 8.82 9.72 6.51
N VAL A 49 8.66 10.92 7.12
CA VAL A 49 8.76 11.11 8.57
C VAL A 49 7.62 11.96 9.10
N LEU A 50 7.29 11.79 10.38
CA LEU A 50 6.29 12.60 11.09
C LEU A 50 4.91 12.58 10.42
N LEU A 51 4.43 13.75 9.97
CA LEU A 51 3.10 13.86 9.35
C LEU A 51 3.00 13.09 8.02
N ASP A 52 4.07 13.06 7.26
CA ASP A 52 4.09 12.34 5.99
C ASP A 52 4.13 10.82 6.24
N ALA A 53 4.89 10.35 7.24
CA ALA A 53 4.84 8.95 7.66
C ALA A 53 3.44 8.52 8.12
N LYS A 54 2.70 9.43 8.76
CA LYS A 54 1.34 9.13 9.23
C LYS A 54 0.34 8.87 8.09
N VAL A 55 0.55 9.47 6.93
CA VAL A 55 -0.33 9.30 5.75
C VAL A 55 0.20 8.29 4.74
N SER A 56 1.39 7.71 4.97
CA SER A 56 2.02 6.72 4.08
C SER A 56 2.32 5.40 4.80
N SER A 57 1.58 5.05 5.85
CA SER A 57 1.95 3.96 6.76
C SER A 57 1.24 2.65 6.52
N GLN A 58 0.48 2.51 5.42
CA GLN A 58 -0.27 1.29 5.10
C GLN A 58 -0.18 0.96 3.61
N GLY A 59 -0.85 1.68 2.74
CA GLY A 59 -0.95 1.39 1.32
C GLY A 59 -0.14 2.33 0.44
N VAL A 60 0.23 1.84 -0.75
CA VAL A 60 0.83 2.63 -1.82
C VAL A 60 0.38 2.16 -3.19
N THR A 61 0.01 3.10 -4.06
CA THR A 61 -0.19 2.86 -5.50
C THR A 61 0.33 4.06 -6.30
N ASN A 62 0.35 3.98 -7.63
CA ASN A 62 0.83 5.07 -8.47
C ASN A 62 0.06 5.19 -9.79
N ASP A 63 0.16 6.37 -10.44
CA ASP A 63 -0.35 6.64 -11.78
C ASP A 63 0.79 6.87 -12.81
N GLY A 64 2.04 6.60 -12.42
CA GLY A 64 3.25 6.86 -13.20
C GLY A 64 3.83 8.28 -13.02
N GLU A 65 3.08 9.21 -12.42
CA GLU A 65 3.53 10.58 -12.11
C GLU A 65 3.52 10.85 -10.60
N TYR A 66 2.54 10.27 -9.89
CA TYR A 66 2.33 10.45 -8.46
C TYR A 66 2.19 9.11 -7.74
N TYR A 67 2.75 9.03 -6.54
CA TYR A 67 2.36 8.02 -5.56
C TYR A 67 1.11 8.47 -4.81
N TYR A 68 0.24 7.51 -4.52
CA TYR A 68 -0.90 7.63 -3.63
C TYR A 68 -0.67 6.71 -2.44
N PHE A 69 -0.80 7.26 -1.24
CA PHE A 69 -0.56 6.54 0.01
C PHE A 69 -1.82 6.46 0.86
N SER A 70 -1.92 5.41 1.66
CA SER A 70 -2.81 5.36 2.81
C SER A 70 -2.04 5.29 4.13
N GLY A 71 -2.63 5.83 5.15
CA GLY A 71 -2.38 5.50 6.55
C GLY A 71 -3.72 5.10 7.16
N ASN A 72 -3.77 4.57 8.37
CA ASN A 72 -4.98 3.97 8.95
C ASN A 72 -6.30 4.73 8.66
N LYS A 73 -6.29 6.06 8.56
CA LYS A 73 -7.49 6.91 8.35
C LYS A 73 -7.24 8.05 7.38
N HIS A 74 -6.13 8.02 6.68
CA HIS A 74 -5.58 9.13 5.93
C HIS A 74 -5.25 8.72 4.50
N LEU A 75 -5.22 9.69 3.58
CA LEU A 75 -4.66 9.52 2.25
C LEU A 75 -3.62 10.59 1.96
N GLY A 76 -2.59 10.24 1.20
CA GLY A 76 -1.53 11.13 0.73
C GLY A 76 -1.33 11.03 -0.77
N LYS A 77 -0.84 12.10 -1.40
CA LYS A 77 -0.35 12.13 -2.79
C LYS A 77 1.03 12.75 -2.80
N ALA A 78 2.01 12.08 -3.37
CA ALA A 78 3.39 12.57 -3.48
C ALA A 78 3.86 12.53 -4.94
N ASP A 79 4.74 13.44 -5.29
CA ASP A 79 5.41 13.44 -6.59
C ASP A 79 6.45 12.33 -6.64
N ILE A 80 6.43 11.47 -7.66
CA ILE A 80 7.33 10.30 -7.77
C ILE A 80 8.80 10.74 -7.88
N LYS A 81 9.08 11.81 -8.62
CA LYS A 81 10.46 12.24 -8.92
C LYS A 81 11.14 12.86 -7.71
N THR A 82 10.37 13.57 -6.89
CA THR A 82 10.92 14.33 -5.76
C THR A 82 10.67 13.68 -4.42
N GLY A 83 9.71 12.74 -4.33
CA GLY A 83 9.21 12.16 -3.09
C GLY A 83 8.41 13.16 -2.24
N GLU A 84 8.19 14.41 -2.70
CA GLU A 84 7.50 15.43 -1.91
C GLU A 84 6.01 15.14 -1.79
N MET A 85 5.49 15.09 -0.55
CA MET A 85 4.06 14.99 -0.28
C MET A 85 3.35 16.29 -0.66
N ILE A 86 2.56 16.26 -1.73
CA ILE A 86 1.91 17.44 -2.30
C ILE A 86 0.46 17.64 -1.84
N ARG A 87 -0.20 16.56 -1.39
CA ARG A 87 -1.58 16.62 -0.91
C ARG A 87 -1.83 15.58 0.18
N THR A 88 -2.71 15.89 1.13
CA THR A 88 -3.16 14.96 2.16
C THR A 88 -4.63 15.14 2.47
N ASN A 89 -5.28 14.02 2.80
CA ASN A 89 -6.61 13.96 3.38
C ASN A 89 -6.52 13.25 4.74
N PHE A 90 -6.55 14.01 5.86
CA PHE A 90 -6.46 13.46 7.23
C PHE A 90 -7.77 12.85 7.74
N TYR A 91 -8.86 12.91 6.97
CA TYR A 91 -10.17 12.38 7.34
C TYR A 91 -10.76 11.61 6.16
N ALA A 92 -9.99 10.62 5.68
CA ALA A 92 -10.33 9.94 4.44
C ALA A 92 -11.53 9.00 4.60
N ILE A 93 -11.66 8.27 5.70
CA ILE A 93 -12.80 7.35 5.88
C ILE A 93 -14.11 8.14 5.91
N PRO A 94 -15.04 7.92 4.96
CA PRO A 94 -16.30 8.67 4.89
C PRO A 94 -17.21 8.34 6.07
N LYS A 95 -18.06 9.31 6.45
CA LYS A 95 -18.97 9.16 7.60
C LYS A 95 -19.82 7.89 7.49
N ALA A 96 -20.33 7.56 6.31
CA ALA A 96 -21.16 6.37 6.11
C ALA A 96 -20.45 5.07 6.52
N LEU A 97 -19.14 4.96 6.27
CA LEU A 97 -18.34 3.80 6.67
C LEU A 97 -17.92 3.86 8.14
N ARG A 98 -17.59 5.07 8.67
CA ARG A 98 -17.33 5.22 10.11
C ARG A 98 -18.54 4.82 10.96
N ASP A 99 -19.75 5.14 10.51
CA ASP A 99 -20.99 4.76 11.20
C ASP A 99 -21.20 3.23 11.22
N LYS A 100 -20.55 2.50 10.30
CA LYS A 100 -20.48 1.01 10.27
C LYS A 100 -19.30 0.44 11.07
N GLY A 101 -18.51 1.28 11.75
CA GLY A 101 -17.37 0.85 12.54
C GLY A 101 -16.02 0.96 11.84
N CYS A 102 -15.98 1.21 10.52
CA CYS A 102 -14.74 1.26 9.77
C CYS A 102 -13.76 2.29 10.32
N ASN A 103 -12.54 1.83 10.55
CA ASN A 103 -11.51 2.60 11.24
C ASN A 103 -10.11 2.44 10.63
N HIS A 104 -9.97 1.62 9.58
CA HIS A 104 -8.72 1.28 8.94
C HIS A 104 -8.85 1.36 7.40
N ILE A 105 -7.83 1.94 6.75
CA ILE A 105 -7.60 1.91 5.31
C ILE A 105 -6.31 1.13 5.11
N GLY A 106 -6.38 0.04 4.36
CA GLY A 106 -5.24 -0.79 3.98
C GLY A 106 -4.63 -0.39 2.63
N GLY A 107 -4.30 -1.38 1.80
CA GLY A 107 -3.71 -1.21 0.48
C GLY A 107 -4.60 -0.48 -0.51
N LEU A 108 -3.98 0.08 -1.52
CA LEU A 108 -4.59 0.95 -2.52
C LEU A 108 -4.31 0.42 -3.93
N SER A 109 -5.23 0.69 -4.86
CA SER A 109 -4.97 0.55 -6.29
C SER A 109 -5.44 1.79 -7.05
N TYR A 110 -4.69 2.21 -8.07
CA TYR A 110 -5.07 3.33 -8.93
C TYR A 110 -5.64 2.82 -10.27
N HIS A 111 -6.76 3.39 -10.68
CA HIS A 111 -7.28 3.16 -12.02
C HIS A 111 -8.10 4.35 -12.50
N ASN A 112 -7.79 4.84 -13.72
CA ASN A 112 -8.58 5.81 -14.48
C ASN A 112 -8.99 7.06 -13.68
N GLY A 113 -8.04 7.68 -12.95
CA GLY A 113 -8.26 8.90 -12.16
C GLY A 113 -8.88 8.67 -10.78
N TYR A 114 -9.06 7.41 -10.37
CA TYR A 114 -9.58 7.04 -9.07
C TYR A 114 -8.57 6.19 -8.28
N VAL A 115 -8.54 6.42 -6.97
CA VAL A 115 -7.87 5.55 -6.01
C VAL A 115 -8.95 4.66 -5.39
N TYR A 116 -8.80 3.36 -5.55
CA TYR A 116 -9.56 2.31 -4.89
C TYR A 116 -8.89 2.01 -3.56
N ALA A 117 -9.62 2.10 -2.48
CA ALA A 117 -9.07 1.89 -1.14
C ALA A 117 -9.81 0.77 -0.42
N ALA A 118 -9.06 -0.21 0.05
CA ALA A 118 -9.55 -1.25 0.93
C ALA A 118 -9.82 -0.65 2.32
N ILE A 119 -11.04 -0.80 2.84
CA ILE A 119 -11.47 -0.21 4.12
C ILE A 119 -12.19 -1.25 4.96
N GLU A 120 -11.85 -1.30 6.25
CA GLU A 120 -12.37 -2.31 7.18
C GLU A 120 -12.62 -1.77 8.59
N ASP A 121 -13.29 -2.58 9.44
CA ASP A 121 -13.57 -2.31 10.84
C ASP A 121 -12.72 -3.18 11.79
N GLY A 122 -11.40 -3.16 11.62
CA GLY A 122 -10.50 -3.89 12.53
C GLY A 122 -10.64 -3.43 14.00
N PRO A 123 -10.60 -4.34 14.97
CA PRO A 123 -10.30 -5.78 14.86
C PRO A 123 -11.52 -6.69 14.70
N ASP A 124 -12.72 -6.15 14.51
CA ASP A 124 -13.96 -6.94 14.47
C ASP A 124 -14.18 -7.61 13.11
N TYR A 125 -13.66 -7.02 12.02
CA TYR A 125 -13.67 -7.50 10.63
C TYR A 125 -15.04 -7.94 10.10
N ASN A 126 -16.11 -7.32 10.61
CA ASN A 126 -17.48 -7.61 10.14
C ASN A 126 -17.84 -6.84 8.86
N ASN A 127 -17.07 -5.79 8.56
CA ASN A 127 -17.37 -4.84 7.50
C ASN A 127 -16.14 -4.58 6.64
N SER A 128 -16.15 -5.06 5.40
CA SER A 128 -15.09 -4.86 4.41
C SER A 128 -15.64 -4.12 3.19
N PHE A 129 -14.95 -3.06 2.75
CA PHE A 129 -15.38 -2.20 1.65
C PHE A 129 -14.26 -1.86 0.71
N ILE A 130 -14.61 -1.61 -0.55
CA ILE A 130 -13.78 -0.83 -1.48
C ILE A 130 -14.42 0.54 -1.64
N ALA A 131 -13.70 1.61 -1.32
CA ALA A 131 -14.15 2.99 -1.47
C ALA A 131 -13.33 3.72 -2.53
N LEU A 132 -13.99 4.57 -3.35
CA LEU A 132 -13.37 5.28 -4.45
C LEU A 132 -13.10 6.74 -4.09
N TYR A 133 -11.87 7.16 -4.33
CA TYR A 133 -11.42 8.54 -4.14
C TYR A 133 -10.96 9.13 -5.47
N ASP A 134 -11.30 10.40 -5.68
CA ASP A 134 -10.76 11.17 -6.78
C ASP A 134 -9.25 11.37 -6.59
N ALA A 135 -8.45 10.92 -7.54
CA ALA A 135 -6.99 10.87 -7.42
C ALA A 135 -6.34 12.27 -7.39
N GLU A 136 -6.98 13.28 -8.00
CA GLU A 136 -6.45 14.65 -7.97
C GLU A 136 -6.67 15.32 -6.61
N THR A 137 -7.83 15.13 -6.02
CA THR A 137 -8.23 15.85 -4.80
C THR A 137 -8.13 15.02 -3.52
N LEU A 138 -7.98 13.70 -3.62
CA LEU A 138 -8.09 12.71 -2.55
C LEU A 138 -9.43 12.77 -1.79
N LYS A 139 -10.48 13.26 -2.44
CA LYS A 139 -11.82 13.32 -1.85
C LYS A 139 -12.58 12.06 -2.20
N PHE A 140 -13.36 11.59 -1.21
CA PHE A 140 -14.30 10.51 -1.43
C PHE A 140 -15.32 10.90 -2.49
N THR A 141 -15.54 10.02 -3.48
CA THR A 141 -16.42 10.28 -4.63
C THR A 141 -17.90 10.08 -4.32
N GLY A 142 -18.24 9.51 -3.17
CA GLY A 142 -19.56 9.05 -2.82
C GLY A 142 -19.81 7.57 -3.15
N LYS A 143 -18.86 6.89 -3.82
CA LYS A 143 -18.99 5.49 -4.22
C LYS A 143 -18.19 4.59 -3.28
N TYR A 144 -18.86 3.56 -2.77
CA TYR A 144 -18.23 2.46 -2.05
C TYR A 144 -19.04 1.17 -2.29
N TYR A 145 -18.39 0.05 -2.14
CA TYR A 145 -18.94 -1.28 -2.36
C TYR A 145 -18.62 -2.16 -1.17
N GLU A 146 -19.63 -2.85 -0.66
CA GLU A 146 -19.49 -3.81 0.44
C GLU A 146 -19.03 -5.14 -0.14
N LEU A 147 -17.99 -5.72 0.43
CA LEU A 147 -17.47 -7.02 0.04
C LEU A 147 -18.13 -8.13 0.88
N PRO A 148 -18.34 -9.35 0.31
CA PRO A 148 -18.87 -10.46 1.06
C PRO A 148 -17.99 -10.81 2.26
N HIS A 149 -18.57 -10.82 3.46
CA HIS A 149 -17.85 -11.11 4.71
C HIS A 149 -17.22 -12.52 4.69
N GLU A 150 -17.90 -13.50 4.11
CA GLU A 150 -17.40 -14.88 4.00
C GLU A 150 -16.12 -15.02 3.18
N LEU A 151 -15.74 -14.02 2.39
CA LEU A 151 -14.50 -13.95 1.64
C LEU A 151 -13.42 -13.10 2.34
N HIS A 152 -13.75 -12.48 3.48
CA HIS A 152 -12.91 -11.49 4.17
C HIS A 152 -13.08 -11.59 5.69
N LEU A 153 -12.89 -12.82 6.24
CA LEU A 153 -13.06 -13.09 7.68
C LEU A 153 -12.06 -12.36 8.56
N GLU A 154 -10.91 -11.98 8.00
CA GLU A 154 -9.86 -11.17 8.65
C GLU A 154 -9.74 -9.78 8.02
N GLY A 155 -10.83 -9.27 7.44
CA GLY A 155 -10.88 -7.98 6.77
C GLY A 155 -10.41 -8.00 5.33
N VAL A 156 -10.25 -6.80 4.75
CA VAL A 156 -9.75 -6.58 3.39
C VAL A 156 -8.44 -5.78 3.47
N PRO A 157 -7.28 -6.44 3.59
CA PRO A 157 -6.01 -5.74 3.79
C PRO A 157 -5.57 -4.94 2.57
N TRP A 158 -5.95 -5.36 1.38
CA TRP A 158 -5.57 -4.72 0.11
C TRP A 158 -6.58 -5.00 -1.00
N CYS A 159 -6.47 -4.22 -2.07
CA CYS A 159 -7.12 -4.49 -3.36
C CYS A 159 -6.20 -4.11 -4.51
N GLU A 160 -6.32 -4.80 -5.64
CA GLU A 160 -5.57 -4.47 -6.85
C GLU A 160 -6.44 -4.60 -8.10
N VAL A 161 -6.37 -3.58 -8.98
CA VAL A 161 -7.13 -3.51 -10.23
C VAL A 161 -6.35 -4.15 -11.36
N ASP A 162 -7.04 -4.99 -12.12
CA ASP A 162 -6.60 -5.55 -13.39
C ASP A 162 -7.45 -4.96 -14.53
N GLU A 163 -6.99 -3.84 -15.07
CA GLU A 163 -7.68 -3.14 -16.15
C GLU A 163 -7.80 -4.01 -17.41
N GLU A 164 -6.76 -4.80 -17.72
CA GLU A 164 -6.72 -5.62 -18.95
C GLU A 164 -7.83 -6.67 -18.94
N ASN A 165 -8.08 -7.31 -17.79
CA ASN A 165 -9.10 -8.35 -17.66
C ASN A 165 -10.44 -7.82 -17.09
N GLY A 166 -10.51 -6.56 -16.67
CA GLY A 166 -11.70 -5.96 -16.08
C GLY A 166 -12.03 -6.51 -14.69
N TYR A 167 -11.02 -6.77 -13.88
CA TYR A 167 -11.15 -7.35 -12.54
C TYR A 167 -10.56 -6.48 -11.43
N LEU A 168 -11.04 -6.70 -10.22
CA LEU A 168 -10.40 -6.28 -8.98
C LEU A 168 -10.12 -7.53 -8.15
N TYR A 169 -8.91 -7.61 -7.60
CA TYR A 169 -8.45 -8.72 -6.75
C TYR A 169 -8.36 -8.32 -5.30
N THR A 170 -8.66 -9.28 -4.41
CA THR A 170 -8.41 -9.24 -2.97
C THR A 170 -8.01 -10.63 -2.48
N ALA A 171 -7.45 -10.72 -1.27
CA ALA A 171 -7.29 -11.99 -0.55
C ALA A 171 -7.40 -11.74 0.96
N GLU A 172 -7.53 -12.81 1.75
CA GLU A 172 -7.41 -12.78 3.21
C GLU A 172 -6.01 -12.31 3.61
N TRP A 173 -5.90 -11.72 4.81
CA TRP A 173 -4.62 -11.29 5.35
C TRP A 173 -3.71 -12.46 5.68
N SER A 174 -4.20 -13.46 6.42
CA SER A 174 -3.41 -14.61 6.82
C SER A 174 -3.91 -15.90 6.18
N ASN A 175 -2.98 -16.82 5.93
CA ASN A 175 -3.29 -18.15 5.40
C ASN A 175 -4.18 -18.14 4.14
N ALA A 176 -4.03 -17.13 3.29
CA ALA A 176 -4.80 -17.01 2.07
C ALA A 176 -4.59 -18.24 1.17
N VAL A 177 -5.64 -18.95 0.87
CA VAL A 177 -5.65 -20.15 0.00
C VAL A 177 -6.31 -19.89 -1.35
N VAL A 178 -6.93 -18.72 -1.50
CA VAL A 178 -7.58 -18.27 -2.74
C VAL A 178 -7.34 -16.79 -2.98
N LEU A 179 -7.31 -16.41 -4.26
CA LEU A 179 -7.44 -15.05 -4.73
C LEU A 179 -8.92 -14.81 -5.05
N ASN A 180 -9.54 -13.80 -4.47
CA ASN A 180 -10.90 -13.38 -4.77
C ASN A 180 -10.90 -12.47 -5.99
N VAL A 181 -11.82 -12.68 -6.91
CA VAL A 181 -11.96 -11.94 -8.16
C VAL A 181 -13.32 -11.28 -8.20
N PHE A 182 -13.32 -9.96 -8.37
CA PHE A 182 -14.53 -9.14 -8.51
C PHE A 182 -14.53 -8.49 -9.91
N ASP A 183 -15.71 -8.28 -10.46
CA ASP A 183 -15.88 -7.47 -11.66
C ASP A 183 -15.52 -6.02 -11.35
N LEU A 184 -14.68 -5.39 -12.15
CA LEU A 184 -14.16 -4.04 -11.88
C LEU A 184 -15.23 -2.94 -11.94
N GLU A 185 -16.24 -3.12 -12.78
CA GLU A 185 -17.27 -2.10 -13.01
C GLU A 185 -18.35 -2.15 -11.91
N THR A 186 -18.76 -3.35 -11.52
CA THR A 186 -19.86 -3.58 -10.57
C THR A 186 -19.39 -3.88 -9.15
N LEU A 187 -18.17 -4.35 -8.98
CA LEU A 187 -17.58 -4.94 -7.77
C LEU A 187 -18.39 -6.15 -7.25
N GLU A 188 -19.13 -6.82 -8.13
CA GLU A 188 -19.77 -8.08 -7.82
C GLU A 188 -18.72 -9.22 -7.84
N PHE A 189 -18.87 -10.17 -6.92
CA PHE A 189 -18.01 -11.35 -6.87
C PHE A 189 -18.18 -12.22 -8.12
N VAL A 190 -17.06 -12.58 -8.75
CA VAL A 190 -17.04 -13.41 -9.97
C VAL A 190 -16.64 -14.85 -9.65
N LYS A 191 -15.49 -15.03 -8.98
CA LYS A 191 -14.92 -16.36 -8.70
C LYS A 191 -13.77 -16.26 -7.70
N THR A 192 -13.30 -17.39 -7.23
CA THR A 192 -11.98 -17.52 -6.60
C THR A 192 -11.00 -18.24 -7.53
N ILE A 193 -9.71 -17.98 -7.34
CA ILE A 193 -8.60 -18.71 -7.97
C ILE A 193 -7.83 -19.40 -6.85
N PRO A 194 -7.79 -20.73 -6.78
CA PRO A 194 -7.04 -21.46 -5.78
C PRO A 194 -5.54 -21.16 -5.90
N LEU A 195 -4.87 -20.89 -4.79
CA LEU A 195 -3.43 -20.68 -4.74
C LEU A 195 -2.70 -22.03 -4.67
N SER A 196 -1.52 -22.12 -5.27
CA SER A 196 -0.69 -23.34 -5.27
C SER A 196 -0.15 -23.69 -3.88
N GLU A 197 -0.05 -22.70 -2.99
CA GLU A 197 0.30 -22.82 -1.58
C GLU A 197 -0.38 -21.71 -0.78
N PRO A 198 -0.63 -21.89 0.53
CA PRO A 198 -1.11 -20.80 1.38
C PRO A 198 -0.12 -19.65 1.45
N VAL A 199 -0.62 -18.41 1.40
CA VAL A 199 0.18 -17.19 1.56
C VAL A 199 -0.24 -16.50 2.85
N ASP A 200 0.75 -16.12 3.67
CA ASP A 200 0.50 -15.55 4.98
C ASP A 200 0.85 -14.07 5.04
N ARG A 201 0.06 -13.29 5.80
CA ARG A 201 0.29 -11.88 6.14
C ARG A 201 0.50 -10.99 4.90
N ILE A 202 -0.42 -11.08 3.93
CA ILE A 202 -0.36 -10.26 2.71
C ILE A 202 -0.80 -8.84 3.05
N GLN A 203 0.12 -7.89 2.97
CA GLN A 203 -0.14 -6.48 3.28
C GLN A 203 -0.51 -5.65 2.04
N GLY A 204 -0.11 -6.11 0.86
CA GLY A 204 -0.42 -5.41 -0.37
C GLY A 204 -0.03 -6.17 -1.62
N ALA A 205 -0.49 -5.69 -2.76
CA ALA A 205 -0.24 -6.30 -4.06
C ALA A 205 -0.11 -5.26 -5.17
N ALA A 206 0.70 -5.57 -6.19
CA ALA A 206 0.77 -4.80 -7.43
C ALA A 206 0.77 -5.74 -8.65
N LEU A 207 -0.03 -5.42 -9.64
CA LEU A 207 -0.13 -6.22 -10.87
C LEU A 207 0.91 -5.77 -11.91
N TYR A 208 1.66 -6.73 -12.45
CA TYR A 208 2.54 -6.51 -13.58
C TYR A 208 2.69 -7.78 -14.42
N ASP A 209 2.51 -7.68 -15.72
CA ASP A 209 2.66 -8.77 -16.70
C ASP A 209 1.89 -10.06 -16.31
N GLY A 210 0.61 -9.91 -15.94
CA GLY A 210 -0.29 -11.00 -15.57
C GLY A 210 0.03 -11.68 -14.24
N LYS A 211 0.85 -11.07 -13.38
CA LYS A 211 1.19 -11.54 -12.03
C LYS A 211 0.94 -10.46 -11.00
N LEU A 212 0.37 -10.84 -9.88
CA LEU A 212 0.38 -10.03 -8.67
C LEU A 212 1.70 -10.25 -7.94
N TYR A 213 2.35 -9.16 -7.56
CA TYR A 213 3.50 -9.17 -6.66
C TYR A 213 3.00 -8.80 -5.28
N LEU A 214 3.10 -9.75 -4.35
CA LEU A 214 2.54 -9.66 -3.01
C LEU A 214 3.63 -9.26 -2.01
N SER A 215 3.40 -8.20 -1.25
CA SER A 215 4.24 -7.85 -0.10
C SER A 215 3.72 -8.57 1.13
N CYS A 216 4.55 -9.43 1.73
CA CYS A 216 4.18 -10.24 2.88
C CYS A 216 4.97 -9.81 4.12
N ASP A 217 4.25 -9.55 5.23
CA ASP A 217 4.86 -9.21 6.52
C ASP A 217 5.18 -10.46 7.33
N GLU A 218 6.14 -11.25 6.86
CA GLU A 218 6.59 -12.45 7.56
C GLU A 218 7.28 -12.11 8.89
N GLU A 219 7.13 -12.98 9.91
CA GLU A 219 7.61 -12.75 11.28
C GLU A 219 9.14 -12.87 11.45
N ASN A 220 9.90 -13.03 10.37
CA ASN A 220 11.34 -13.14 10.38
C ASN A 220 12.02 -11.88 9.83
N ASP A 221 13.36 -11.84 9.89
CA ASP A 221 14.15 -10.72 9.37
C ASP A 221 14.12 -10.61 7.84
N SER A 222 13.75 -11.69 7.17
CA SER A 222 13.65 -11.77 5.71
C SER A 222 12.20 -11.73 5.27
N LYS A 223 11.82 -10.69 4.54
CA LYS A 223 10.47 -10.49 4.00
C LYS A 223 10.47 -10.79 2.52
N ARG A 224 9.59 -11.68 2.08
CA ARG A 224 9.50 -12.03 0.65
C ARG A 224 8.57 -11.10 -0.10
N ILE A 225 8.91 -10.87 -1.35
CA ILE A 225 7.93 -10.49 -2.38
C ILE A 225 7.63 -11.77 -3.16
N LEU A 226 6.36 -12.16 -3.15
CA LEU A 226 5.88 -13.33 -3.89
C LEU A 226 5.29 -12.87 -5.23
N SER A 227 5.41 -13.70 -6.25
CA SER A 227 4.67 -13.54 -7.52
C SER A 227 3.56 -14.57 -7.59
N LEU A 228 2.34 -14.12 -7.86
CA LEU A 228 1.14 -14.93 -8.01
C LEU A 228 0.61 -14.77 -9.43
N ASP A 229 0.62 -15.83 -10.23
CA ASP A 229 0.02 -15.83 -11.55
C ASP A 229 -1.51 -15.80 -11.45
N VAL A 230 -2.15 -14.76 -11.98
CA VAL A 230 -3.60 -14.53 -11.82
C VAL A 230 -4.47 -15.49 -12.65
N LYS A 231 -3.87 -16.29 -13.56
CA LYS A 231 -4.60 -17.28 -14.35
C LYS A 231 -4.57 -18.66 -13.72
N THR A 232 -3.45 -19.01 -13.11
CA THR A 232 -3.19 -20.38 -12.61
C THR A 232 -3.22 -20.49 -11.10
N GLY A 233 -3.04 -19.39 -10.37
CA GLY A 233 -2.86 -19.39 -8.90
C GLY A 233 -1.45 -19.85 -8.47
N GLU A 234 -0.48 -19.97 -9.40
CA GLU A 234 0.87 -20.40 -9.07
C GLU A 234 1.59 -19.29 -8.27
N VAL A 235 2.07 -19.65 -7.08
CA VAL A 235 2.83 -18.76 -6.18
C VAL A 235 4.30 -19.12 -6.23
N LYS A 236 5.18 -18.10 -6.34
CA LYS A 236 6.64 -18.26 -6.31
C LYS A 236 7.27 -17.08 -5.58
N THR A 237 8.42 -17.29 -4.95
CA THR A 237 9.25 -16.18 -4.46
C THR A 237 9.83 -15.43 -5.66
N ALA A 238 9.53 -14.11 -5.76
CA ALA A 238 10.12 -13.23 -6.74
C ALA A 238 11.50 -12.75 -6.26
N PHE A 239 11.58 -12.26 -5.01
CA PHE A 239 12.84 -11.92 -4.34
C PHE A 239 12.62 -11.83 -2.83
N THR A 240 13.72 -11.82 -2.07
CA THR A 240 13.70 -11.72 -0.61
C THR A 240 14.42 -10.45 -0.15
N ARG A 241 13.80 -9.73 0.79
CA ARG A 241 14.35 -8.49 1.38
C ARG A 241 14.83 -8.76 2.79
N ASN A 242 15.98 -8.24 3.15
CA ASN A 242 16.53 -8.33 4.50
C ASN A 242 16.31 -6.98 5.21
N VAL A 243 15.10 -6.75 5.71
CA VAL A 243 14.72 -5.46 6.31
C VAL A 243 14.74 -5.46 7.84
N GLY A 244 15.00 -6.62 8.46
CA GLY A 244 14.99 -6.80 9.91
C GLY A 244 13.58 -6.97 10.50
N ALA A 245 13.46 -7.79 11.56
CA ALA A 245 12.18 -8.12 12.20
C ALA A 245 11.47 -6.91 12.83
N VAL A 246 12.19 -5.82 13.07
CA VAL A 246 11.62 -4.57 13.63
C VAL A 246 10.81 -3.74 12.63
N PHE A 247 10.92 -4.05 11.32
CA PHE A 247 10.14 -3.41 10.29
C PHE A 247 8.92 -4.25 9.97
N GLU A 248 7.77 -3.61 9.88
CA GLU A 248 6.55 -4.19 9.35
C GLU A 248 6.52 -3.92 7.84
N ALA A 249 6.48 -5.00 7.04
CA ALA A 249 6.26 -4.86 5.62
C ALA A 249 4.82 -4.38 5.40
N GLU A 250 4.65 -3.42 4.51
CA GLU A 250 3.37 -2.87 4.11
C GLU A 250 3.15 -3.14 2.60
N ASP A 251 2.50 -2.26 1.91
CA ASP A 251 2.09 -2.42 0.51
C ASP A 251 3.24 -2.28 -0.51
N ILE A 252 2.93 -2.56 -1.75
CA ILE A 252 3.84 -2.53 -2.90
C ILE A 252 3.16 -1.88 -4.10
N THR A 253 3.93 -1.14 -4.89
CA THR A 253 3.49 -0.66 -6.22
C THR A 253 4.61 -0.78 -7.24
N ILE A 254 4.29 -0.73 -8.53
CA ILE A 254 5.26 -0.94 -9.60
C ILE A 254 5.20 0.23 -10.58
N THR A 255 6.36 0.77 -10.95
CA THR A 255 6.53 1.61 -12.13
C THR A 255 7.39 0.89 -13.16
N VAL A 256 7.36 1.38 -14.40
CA VAL A 256 8.18 0.80 -15.48
C VAL A 256 9.01 1.91 -16.10
N ASP A 257 10.32 1.72 -16.17
CA ASP A 257 11.25 2.59 -16.88
C ASP A 257 11.91 1.88 -18.08
N GLU A 258 12.90 2.49 -18.68
CA GLU A 258 13.62 1.94 -19.85
C GLU A 258 14.36 0.63 -19.54
N GLN A 259 14.64 0.33 -18.27
CA GLN A 259 15.33 -0.88 -17.82
C GLN A 259 14.35 -1.97 -17.36
N GLY A 260 13.05 -1.68 -17.29
CA GLY A 260 12.00 -2.60 -16.88
C GLY A 260 11.27 -2.20 -15.59
N PRO A 261 10.60 -3.15 -14.92
CA PRO A 261 9.82 -2.85 -13.73
C PRO A 261 10.70 -2.48 -12.53
N VAL A 262 10.25 -1.47 -11.79
CA VAL A 262 10.78 -1.06 -10.48
C VAL A 262 9.71 -1.31 -9.44
N PHE A 263 10.03 -2.09 -8.43
CA PHE A 263 9.15 -2.48 -7.33
C PHE A 263 9.36 -1.54 -6.15
N HIS A 264 8.37 -0.70 -5.85
CA HIS A 264 8.40 0.25 -4.74
C HIS A 264 7.70 -0.38 -3.55
N VAL A 265 8.47 -0.80 -2.54
CA VAL A 265 7.96 -1.52 -1.38
C VAL A 265 7.96 -0.62 -0.16
N LEU A 266 6.84 -0.56 0.50
CA LEU A 266 6.61 0.24 1.69
C LEU A 266 6.93 -0.57 2.94
N ASP A 267 7.75 0.00 3.85
CA ASP A 267 8.08 -0.60 5.13
C ASP A 267 7.91 0.41 6.26
N ARG A 268 7.25 0.01 7.33
CA ARG A 268 7.02 0.82 8.52
C ARG A 268 8.06 0.47 9.59
N GLY A 269 8.78 1.47 10.08
CA GLY A 269 9.75 1.30 11.14
C GLY A 269 9.09 1.05 12.52
N GLU A 270 9.85 0.46 13.45
CA GLU A 270 9.43 0.05 14.79
C GLU A 270 8.61 1.12 15.55
N ARG A 271 9.03 2.36 15.47
CA ARG A 271 8.39 3.47 16.20
C ARG A 271 7.23 4.13 15.45
N ARG A 272 6.86 3.65 14.28
CA ARG A 272 5.81 4.23 13.41
C ARG A 272 6.03 5.72 13.06
N GLU A 273 7.22 6.25 13.32
CA GLU A 273 7.60 7.65 13.09
C GLU A 273 8.26 7.85 11.73
N SER A 274 8.62 6.76 11.07
CA SER A 274 9.21 6.78 9.74
C SER A 274 8.71 5.62 8.89
N ILE A 275 8.53 5.91 7.61
CA ILE A 275 8.18 4.97 6.57
C ILE A 275 9.28 5.01 5.53
N ASN A 276 9.74 3.85 5.10
CA ASN A 276 10.65 3.72 3.98
C ASN A 276 9.88 3.22 2.76
N LEU A 277 10.05 3.88 1.64
CA LEU A 277 9.68 3.37 0.32
C LEU A 277 10.99 3.00 -0.36
N THR A 278 11.24 1.72 -0.50
CA THR A 278 12.49 1.20 -1.09
C THR A 278 12.19 0.65 -2.48
N ASP A 279 13.00 1.06 -3.44
CA ASP A 279 12.85 0.71 -4.83
C ASP A 279 13.78 -0.46 -5.16
N TYR A 280 13.21 -1.53 -5.68
CA TYR A 280 13.92 -2.76 -6.04
C TYR A 280 13.82 -3.03 -7.53
N ARG A 281 14.85 -3.64 -8.08
CA ARG A 281 14.86 -4.23 -9.41
C ARG A 281 15.27 -5.70 -9.32
N ILE A 282 14.51 -6.60 -9.92
CA ILE A 282 14.84 -8.03 -9.93
C ILE A 282 16.10 -8.24 -10.76
N THR A 283 17.07 -8.93 -10.17
CA THR A 283 18.30 -9.34 -10.86
C THR A 283 18.10 -10.69 -11.56
N LYS A 284 18.66 -10.83 -12.74
CA LYS A 284 18.56 -12.07 -13.55
C LYS A 284 19.48 -13.16 -13.01
#